data_cbb307fb5e6ba7b6e616a14cd77b6d1c
#
_entry.id   cbb307fb5e6ba7b6e616a14cd77b6d1c
#
_cell.length_a   1.000
_cell.length_b   1.000
_cell.length_c   1.000
_cell.angle_alpha   90.00
_cell.angle_beta   90.00
_cell.angle_gamma   90.00
#
_symmetry.space_group_name_H-M   'P 1'
#
loop_
_entity.id
_entity.type
_entity.pdbx_description
1 polymer ?
#
loop_
_entity_poly.entity_id
_entity_poly.type
_entity_poly.pdbx_seq_one_letter_code
_entity_poly.pdbx_strand_id
1 'polypeptide(L)'
;DGNFSGFSVQPLADMTGKMNLDDAAFFFGNEKNWQTKIGRFEAYDMFPLNQDTFIQYSGNTANDLYADGFGYIYMMKEGRGRSSSGGNLMLSKYAGDVYFELNTLVEDGTSLFQDNSYHGNALDNKKNVAYLRPVIAWKKDAFSIAAAMESNVVNNAYGYRDSQGRFVDQSKRNGYGMTMSWNNSAADPDNGVVANLSTAYLDASGEQDFTAGVNVLWRRFELGYIYAHNNIKEFNTAGIAADIHNPLSEPGNYDIHTVHASYQIPDIMNMKNFNLYLGAYVSLLEANADNKIANGDNDQRYGMRARFKYFF
;
A
#
# COMPACT_ATOMS: atom_id res chain seq x y z
N ASP A 1 -5.91 -7.70 35.37
CA ASP A 1 -5.87 -8.90 34.53
C ASP A 1 -5.55 -8.61 33.04
N GLY A 2 -5.63 -7.36 32.58
CA GLY A 2 -5.24 -6.94 31.24
C GLY A 2 -6.14 -7.42 30.09
N ASN A 3 -7.29 -8.02 30.39
CA ASN A 3 -8.27 -8.37 29.37
C ASN A 3 -9.08 -7.14 28.97
N PHE A 4 -9.35 -6.99 27.68
CA PHE A 4 -10.13 -5.89 27.13
C PHE A 4 -11.07 -6.40 26.04
N SER A 5 -12.11 -5.63 25.78
CA SER A 5 -12.95 -5.75 24.59
C SER A 5 -13.49 -4.37 24.22
N GLY A 6 -13.76 -4.15 22.95
CA GLY A 6 -14.28 -2.89 22.47
C GLY A 6 -14.64 -2.94 21.00
N PHE A 7 -15.13 -1.80 20.52
CA PHE A 7 -15.36 -1.60 19.10
C PHE A 7 -14.80 -0.23 18.69
N SER A 8 -14.44 -0.12 17.41
CA SER A 8 -14.00 1.12 16.79
C SER A 8 -14.88 1.37 15.58
N VAL A 9 -15.37 2.60 15.44
CA VAL A 9 -16.08 3.07 14.26
C VAL A 9 -15.44 4.38 13.84
N GLN A 10 -14.91 4.43 12.62
CA GLN A 10 -14.27 5.61 12.05
C GLN A 10 -15.07 6.11 10.85
N PRO A 11 -15.93 7.11 11.02
CA PRO A 11 -16.59 7.75 9.90
C PRO A 11 -15.61 8.68 9.18
N LEU A 12 -15.72 8.75 7.86
CA LEU A 12 -15.06 9.74 7.02
C LEU A 12 -16.10 10.68 6.43
N ALA A 13 -15.87 11.98 6.53
CA ALA A 13 -16.65 12.98 5.82
C ALA A 13 -15.77 13.61 4.73
N ASP A 14 -16.25 13.65 3.50
CA ASP A 14 -15.61 14.40 2.44
C ASP A 14 -16.03 15.88 2.45
N MET A 15 -15.39 16.70 1.65
CA MET A 15 -15.71 18.14 1.57
C MET A 15 -17.09 18.44 0.98
N THR A 16 -17.76 17.45 0.39
CA THR A 16 -19.15 17.58 -0.10
C THR A 16 -20.16 17.26 0.99
N GLY A 17 -19.70 16.84 2.18
CA GLY A 17 -20.54 16.42 3.29
C GLY A 17 -21.03 14.98 3.22
N LYS A 18 -20.57 14.21 2.24
CA LYS A 18 -20.88 12.78 2.15
C LYS A 18 -20.14 12.02 3.25
N MET A 19 -20.88 11.25 4.02
CA MET A 19 -20.34 10.39 5.07
C MET A 19 -20.06 8.99 4.49
N ASN A 20 -18.85 8.50 4.73
CA ASN A 20 -18.42 7.14 4.43
C ASN A 20 -17.95 6.46 5.72
N LEU A 21 -17.96 5.15 5.73
CA LEU A 21 -17.39 4.36 6.81
C LEU A 21 -15.96 3.92 6.40
N ASP A 22 -14.98 4.34 7.17
CA ASP A 22 -13.59 3.89 7.00
C ASP A 22 -13.38 2.56 7.73
N ASP A 23 -13.38 2.56 9.05
CA ASP A 23 -13.27 1.37 9.88
C ASP A 23 -14.54 1.12 10.68
N ALA A 24 -14.91 -0.16 10.85
CA ALA A 24 -15.89 -0.64 11.80
C ALA A 24 -15.50 -2.04 12.26
N ALA A 25 -14.96 -2.16 13.46
CA ALA A 25 -14.44 -3.42 13.95
C ALA A 25 -14.70 -3.62 15.44
N PHE A 26 -14.95 -4.86 15.80
CA PHE A 26 -14.94 -5.35 17.18
C PHE A 26 -13.59 -5.97 17.48
N PHE A 27 -13.06 -5.75 18.67
CA PHE A 27 -11.79 -6.31 19.12
C PHE A 27 -11.86 -6.76 20.57
N PHE A 28 -11.10 -7.80 20.89
CA PHE A 28 -10.94 -8.31 22.24
C PHE A 28 -9.58 -9.00 22.38
N GLY A 29 -9.13 -9.13 23.61
CA GLY A 29 -7.83 -9.76 23.87
C GLY A 29 -7.28 -9.53 25.25
N ASN A 30 -5.97 -9.66 25.35
CA ASN A 30 -5.20 -9.34 26.54
C ASN A 30 -4.04 -8.43 26.16
N GLU A 31 -3.97 -7.25 26.76
CA GLU A 31 -3.00 -6.18 26.43
C GLU A 31 -1.53 -6.63 26.39
N LYS A 32 -1.21 -7.66 27.16
CA LYS A 32 0.17 -8.15 27.31
C LYS A 32 0.51 -9.32 26.39
N ASN A 33 -0.47 -9.90 25.71
CA ASN A 33 -0.24 -11.19 25.08
C ASN A 33 -0.84 -11.32 23.66
N TRP A 34 -2.17 -11.15 23.50
CA TRP A 34 -2.83 -11.46 22.24
C TRP A 34 -4.05 -10.56 22.02
N GLN A 35 -4.41 -10.39 20.75
CA GLN A 35 -5.59 -9.66 20.32
C GLN A 35 -6.27 -10.35 19.15
N THR A 36 -7.59 -10.27 19.12
CA THR A 36 -8.42 -10.59 17.96
C THR A 36 -9.20 -9.34 17.54
N LYS A 37 -9.30 -9.12 16.22
CA LYS A 37 -10.10 -8.03 15.63
C LYS A 37 -10.94 -8.60 14.48
N ILE A 38 -12.22 -8.24 14.43
CA ILE A 38 -13.17 -8.73 13.42
C ILE A 38 -13.96 -7.54 12.88
N GLY A 39 -14.09 -7.43 11.57
CA GLY A 39 -14.89 -6.41 10.93
C GLY A 39 -14.27 -5.81 9.69
N ARG A 40 -14.59 -4.55 9.42
CA ARG A 40 -14.04 -3.74 8.35
C ARG A 40 -12.86 -2.92 8.88
N PHE A 41 -11.66 -3.23 8.46
CA PHE A 41 -10.44 -2.49 8.78
C PHE A 41 -9.34 -2.87 7.79
N GLU A 42 -8.30 -2.07 7.68
CA GLU A 42 -7.10 -2.49 6.96
C GLU A 42 -6.35 -3.56 7.74
N ALA A 43 -5.81 -4.54 7.02
CA ALA A 43 -4.81 -5.45 7.54
C ALA A 43 -3.65 -4.65 8.15
N TYR A 44 -2.97 -5.27 9.12
CA TYR A 44 -1.76 -4.69 9.68
C TYR A 44 -0.83 -4.29 8.54
N ASP A 45 -0.38 -3.05 8.60
CA ASP A 45 0.60 -2.57 7.66
C ASP A 45 1.83 -3.45 7.76
N MET A 46 2.28 -4.01 6.65
CA MET A 46 3.52 -4.78 6.64
C MET A 46 4.72 -3.95 7.09
N PHE A 47 4.52 -2.66 7.18
CA PHE A 47 5.45 -1.72 7.77
C PHE A 47 5.06 -1.42 9.22
N PRO A 48 5.41 -2.32 10.20
CA PRO A 48 5.02 -2.18 11.59
C PRO A 48 5.55 -0.91 12.26
N LEU A 49 6.17 -0.06 11.50
CA LEU A 49 6.85 1.15 11.90
C LEU A 49 6.10 2.40 11.48
N ASN A 50 4.86 2.26 11.01
CA ASN A 50 4.09 3.31 10.37
C ASN A 50 4.80 3.92 9.15
N GLN A 51 5.62 3.11 8.48
CA GLN A 51 6.41 3.48 7.32
C GLN A 51 5.95 2.64 6.15
N ASP A 52 5.22 3.22 5.26
CA ASP A 52 4.86 2.64 3.96
C ASP A 52 5.81 3.19 2.89
N THR A 53 5.69 2.75 1.64
CA THR A 53 6.34 3.41 0.49
C THR A 53 5.68 4.78 0.26
N PHE A 54 5.83 5.68 1.24
CA PHE A 54 5.04 6.87 1.30
C PHE A 54 5.86 8.12 1.66
N ILE A 55 5.45 9.24 1.11
CA ILE A 55 6.11 10.51 1.35
C ILE A 55 5.62 11.07 2.68
N GLN A 56 6.39 10.86 3.73
CA GLN A 56 5.97 11.02 5.13
C GLN A 56 5.34 12.40 5.41
N TYR A 57 5.99 13.46 5.06
CA TYR A 57 5.49 14.79 5.40
C TYR A 57 4.47 15.34 4.40
N SER A 58 4.54 14.97 3.15
CA SER A 58 3.53 15.38 2.16
C SER A 58 2.23 14.61 2.32
N GLY A 59 2.28 13.40 2.89
CA GLY A 59 1.13 12.52 3.09
C GLY A 59 0.61 11.87 1.81
N ASN A 60 1.43 11.81 0.75
CA ASN A 60 1.15 11.03 -0.44
C ASN A 60 1.80 9.66 -0.31
N THR A 61 1.13 8.62 -0.76
CA THR A 61 1.74 7.33 -0.95
C THR A 61 2.44 7.27 -2.31
N ALA A 62 3.45 6.41 -2.42
CA ALA A 62 4.08 6.17 -3.70
C ALA A 62 3.07 5.64 -4.74
N ASN A 63 2.11 4.87 -4.28
CA ASN A 63 1.04 4.30 -5.11
C ASN A 63 0.10 5.36 -5.68
N ASP A 64 -0.07 6.50 -5.00
CA ASP A 64 -0.88 7.62 -5.52
C ASP A 64 -0.26 8.28 -6.77
N LEU A 65 1.01 8.00 -7.06
CA LEU A 65 1.70 8.58 -8.21
C LEU A 65 1.38 7.85 -9.52
N TYR A 66 1.24 6.53 -9.41
CA TYR A 66 0.95 5.63 -10.52
C TYR A 66 0.02 4.50 -10.06
N ALA A 67 -1.09 4.83 -9.40
CA ALA A 67 -2.02 3.85 -8.87
C ALA A 67 -3.15 3.57 -9.85
N ASP A 68 -3.35 2.33 -10.21
CA ASP A 68 -4.45 1.89 -11.06
C ASP A 68 -4.92 0.45 -10.80
N GLY A 69 -4.30 -0.23 -9.83
CA GLY A 69 -4.66 -1.59 -9.43
C GLY A 69 -3.88 -2.69 -10.15
N PHE A 70 -3.04 -2.37 -11.12
CA PHE A 70 -2.10 -3.30 -11.74
C PHE A 70 -0.78 -2.62 -12.09
N GLY A 71 0.31 -3.34 -11.93
CA GLY A 71 1.64 -2.82 -12.17
C GLY A 71 2.04 -1.67 -11.23
N TYR A 72 2.93 -0.82 -11.71
CA TYR A 72 3.40 0.39 -11.06
C TYR A 72 4.13 0.17 -9.74
N ILE A 73 3.84 0.97 -8.71
CA ILE A 73 4.49 0.86 -7.40
C ILE A 73 3.66 -0.07 -6.53
N TYR A 74 4.03 -1.33 -6.52
CA TYR A 74 3.35 -2.36 -5.76
C TYR A 74 3.65 -2.24 -4.26
N MET A 75 2.61 -2.32 -3.45
CA MET A 75 2.70 -2.48 -1.99
C MET A 75 1.99 -3.77 -1.60
N MET A 76 2.59 -4.58 -0.74
CA MET A 76 2.07 -5.91 -0.39
C MET A 76 0.60 -5.90 0.06
N LYS A 77 0.20 -4.90 0.82
CA LYS A 77 -1.17 -4.79 1.35
C LYS A 77 -2.21 -4.26 0.35
N GLU A 78 -1.85 -3.45 -0.59
CA GLU A 78 -2.72 -2.86 -1.64
C GLU A 78 -4.05 -2.26 -1.14
N GLY A 79 -4.09 -1.69 0.06
CA GLY A 79 -5.27 -1.01 0.60
C GLY A 79 -6.49 -1.90 0.86
N ARG A 80 -6.34 -3.22 0.90
CA ARG A 80 -7.44 -4.16 1.08
C ARG A 80 -8.01 -4.17 2.50
N GLY A 81 -9.23 -4.68 2.62
CA GLY A 81 -9.92 -4.88 3.89
C GLY A 81 -11.00 -3.84 4.18
N ARG A 82 -11.15 -2.86 3.31
CA ARG A 82 -12.16 -1.80 3.40
C ARG A 82 -13.15 -1.78 2.24
N SER A 83 -13.22 -2.84 1.46
CA SER A 83 -14.24 -2.95 0.41
C SER A 83 -15.66 -3.03 1.00
N SER A 84 -16.67 -2.69 0.21
CA SER A 84 -18.07 -2.73 0.64
C SER A 84 -18.60 -4.16 0.82
N SER A 85 -17.91 -5.15 0.23
CA SER A 85 -18.34 -6.55 0.18
C SER A 85 -17.52 -7.47 1.07
N GLY A 86 -16.58 -6.93 1.86
CA GLY A 86 -15.60 -7.73 2.57
C GLY A 86 -15.54 -7.54 4.07
N GLY A 87 -14.74 -8.36 4.71
CA GLY A 87 -14.43 -8.29 6.13
C GLY A 87 -13.13 -8.99 6.46
N ASN A 88 -12.53 -8.58 7.56
CA ASN A 88 -11.29 -9.10 8.10
C ASN A 88 -11.49 -9.82 9.42
N LEU A 89 -10.69 -10.87 9.62
CA LEU A 89 -10.40 -11.46 10.91
C LEU A 89 -8.89 -11.39 11.16
N MET A 90 -8.48 -10.78 12.26
CA MET A 90 -7.09 -10.67 12.67
C MET A 90 -6.87 -11.38 14.00
N LEU A 91 -5.80 -12.15 14.07
CA LEU A 91 -5.25 -12.74 15.29
C LEU A 91 -3.81 -12.26 15.44
N SER A 92 -3.46 -11.71 16.60
CA SER A 92 -2.09 -11.27 16.87
C SER A 92 -1.59 -11.70 18.24
N LYS A 93 -0.26 -11.81 18.38
CA LYS A 93 0.40 -12.19 19.61
C LYS A 93 1.79 -11.57 19.71
N TYR A 94 2.16 -11.14 20.93
CA TYR A 94 3.52 -10.80 21.30
C TYR A 94 4.21 -11.96 22.02
N ALA A 95 5.47 -12.19 21.66
CA ALA A 95 6.39 -13.12 22.34
C ALA A 95 7.73 -12.40 22.56
N GLY A 96 7.86 -11.74 23.72
CA GLY A 96 8.98 -10.83 23.97
C GLY A 96 8.99 -9.67 22.98
N ASP A 97 10.11 -9.49 22.29
CA ASP A 97 10.31 -8.43 21.29
C ASP A 97 9.74 -8.80 19.90
N VAL A 98 9.12 -9.98 19.77
CA VAL A 98 8.58 -10.48 18.50
C VAL A 98 7.07 -10.36 18.48
N TYR A 99 6.53 -9.81 17.40
CA TYR A 99 5.12 -9.72 17.09
C TYR A 99 4.75 -10.69 15.97
N PHE A 100 3.65 -11.40 16.15
CA PHE A 100 3.05 -12.28 15.16
C PHE A 100 1.63 -11.84 14.87
N GLU A 101 1.24 -11.86 13.60
CA GLU A 101 -0.13 -11.62 13.19
C GLU A 101 -0.52 -12.57 12.06
N LEU A 102 -1.76 -13.01 12.09
CA LEU A 102 -2.44 -13.61 10.95
C LEU A 102 -3.70 -12.81 10.67
N ASN A 103 -3.78 -12.18 9.52
CA ASN A 103 -4.98 -11.55 9.03
C ASN A 103 -5.61 -12.40 7.93
N THR A 104 -6.93 -12.55 7.96
CA THR A 104 -7.73 -13.25 6.94
C THR A 104 -8.76 -12.28 6.40
N LEU A 105 -8.69 -11.99 5.11
CA LEU A 105 -9.61 -11.11 4.40
C LEU A 105 -10.48 -11.94 3.47
N VAL A 106 -11.80 -11.68 3.48
CA VAL A 106 -12.75 -12.21 2.50
C VAL A 106 -13.46 -11.04 1.84
N GLU A 107 -13.37 -10.92 0.52
CA GLU A 107 -14.01 -9.84 -0.24
C GLU A 107 -14.23 -10.20 -1.72
N ASP A 108 -14.96 -9.34 -2.44
CA ASP A 108 -14.96 -9.34 -3.91
C ASP A 108 -13.58 -8.91 -4.43
N GLY A 109 -12.83 -9.84 -5.03
CA GLY A 109 -11.48 -9.58 -5.50
C GLY A 109 -11.38 -8.59 -6.66
N THR A 110 -12.48 -8.36 -7.40
CA THR A 110 -12.50 -7.38 -8.50
C THR A 110 -12.49 -5.94 -7.99
N SER A 111 -12.85 -5.73 -6.73
CA SER A 111 -12.84 -4.41 -6.08
C SER A 111 -11.43 -3.80 -5.92
N LEU A 112 -10.38 -4.60 -6.12
CA LEU A 112 -9.00 -4.13 -6.14
C LEU A 112 -8.71 -3.27 -7.37
N PHE A 113 -9.39 -3.55 -8.48
CA PHE A 113 -9.06 -2.96 -9.78
C PHE A 113 -10.03 -1.85 -10.15
N GLN A 114 -9.51 -0.77 -10.69
CA GLN A 114 -10.31 0.34 -11.20
C GLN A 114 -11.25 -0.17 -12.30
N ASP A 115 -12.53 0.24 -12.25
CA ASP A 115 -13.58 -0.15 -13.17
C ASP A 115 -13.72 -1.67 -13.34
N ASN A 116 -13.30 -2.46 -12.35
CA ASN A 116 -13.23 -3.92 -12.40
C ASN A 116 -12.50 -4.42 -13.67
N SER A 117 -11.44 -3.74 -14.07
CA SER A 117 -10.64 -4.08 -15.25
C SER A 117 -9.20 -4.42 -14.84
N TYR A 118 -8.65 -5.49 -15.42
CA TYR A 118 -7.27 -5.93 -15.19
C TYR A 118 -6.62 -6.35 -16.50
N HIS A 119 -5.45 -5.82 -16.79
CA HIS A 119 -4.72 -6.02 -18.06
C HIS A 119 -5.61 -5.81 -19.33
N GLY A 120 -6.45 -4.77 -19.30
CA GLY A 120 -7.36 -4.47 -20.39
C GLY A 120 -8.57 -5.37 -20.54
N ASN A 121 -8.78 -6.30 -19.61
CA ASN A 121 -9.91 -7.20 -19.60
C ASN A 121 -10.90 -6.83 -18.51
N ALA A 122 -12.19 -6.71 -18.84
CA ALA A 122 -13.25 -6.60 -17.84
C ALA A 122 -13.35 -7.90 -17.04
N LEU A 123 -13.41 -7.79 -15.72
CA LEU A 123 -13.42 -8.93 -14.80
C LEU A 123 -14.84 -9.34 -14.41
N ASP A 124 -15.08 -10.64 -14.44
CA ASP A 124 -16.23 -11.31 -13.84
C ASP A 124 -15.86 -11.77 -12.42
N ASN A 125 -16.59 -11.33 -11.40
CA ASN A 125 -16.49 -11.93 -10.06
C ASN A 125 -17.37 -13.18 -10.00
N LYS A 126 -16.77 -14.34 -9.73
CA LYS A 126 -17.52 -15.60 -9.56
C LYS A 126 -17.74 -15.95 -8.09
N LYS A 127 -16.82 -15.60 -7.22
CA LYS A 127 -16.87 -15.84 -5.78
C LYS A 127 -15.85 -14.96 -5.07
N ASN A 128 -16.04 -14.74 -3.80
CA ASN A 128 -15.10 -13.96 -3.01
C ASN A 128 -13.73 -14.60 -2.97
N VAL A 129 -12.70 -13.77 -2.98
CA VAL A 129 -11.34 -14.15 -2.62
C VAL A 129 -11.24 -14.37 -1.11
N ALA A 130 -10.26 -15.15 -0.69
CA ALA A 130 -9.86 -15.27 0.70
C ALA A 130 -8.34 -15.11 0.77
N TYR A 131 -7.87 -14.02 1.37
CA TYR A 131 -6.45 -13.77 1.56
C TYR A 131 -6.00 -14.20 2.94
N LEU A 132 -4.87 -14.89 3.01
CA LEU A 132 -4.13 -15.14 4.24
C LEU A 132 -2.92 -14.23 4.26
N ARG A 133 -2.74 -13.49 5.36
CA ARG A 133 -1.69 -12.49 5.55
C ARG A 133 -0.96 -12.72 6.88
N PRO A 134 0.02 -13.64 6.95
CA PRO A 134 0.90 -13.75 8.09
C PRO A 134 1.91 -12.61 8.11
N VAL A 135 2.18 -12.08 9.30
CA VAL A 135 3.19 -11.05 9.58
C VAL A 135 4.05 -11.52 10.75
N ILE A 136 5.33 -11.31 10.64
CA ILE A 136 6.28 -11.38 11.74
C ILE A 136 7.04 -10.06 11.83
N ALA A 137 7.14 -9.50 13.02
CA ALA A 137 7.90 -8.29 13.26
C ALA A 137 8.74 -8.41 14.53
N TRP A 138 9.92 -7.82 14.52
CA TRP A 138 10.79 -7.73 15.68
C TRP A 138 11.28 -6.29 15.86
N LYS A 139 11.26 -5.82 17.08
CA LYS A 139 11.72 -4.47 17.43
C LYS A 139 12.54 -4.54 18.70
N LYS A 140 13.73 -3.95 18.64
CA LYS A 140 14.58 -3.77 19.81
C LYS A 140 15.37 -2.48 19.71
N ASP A 141 15.31 -1.66 20.76
CA ASP A 141 15.95 -0.35 20.82
C ASP A 141 15.55 0.52 19.60
N ALA A 142 16.52 0.98 18.84
CA ALA A 142 16.33 1.80 17.66
C ALA A 142 16.02 0.98 16.39
N PHE A 143 16.21 -0.33 16.41
CA PHE A 143 16.10 -1.18 15.23
C PHE A 143 14.79 -1.97 15.20
N SER A 144 14.20 -2.05 14.01
CA SER A 144 13.02 -2.87 13.74
C SER A 144 13.11 -3.54 12.37
N ILE A 145 12.57 -4.75 12.27
CA ILE A 145 12.44 -5.49 11.02
C ILE A 145 11.08 -6.19 11.02
N ALA A 146 10.44 -6.24 9.87
CA ALA A 146 9.22 -7.02 9.66
C ALA A 146 9.23 -7.71 8.31
N ALA A 147 8.56 -8.85 8.25
CA ALA A 147 8.27 -9.55 7.01
C ALA A 147 6.80 -10.00 7.00
N ALA A 148 6.19 -9.97 5.84
CA ALA A 148 4.82 -10.37 5.64
C ALA A 148 4.63 -11.02 4.27
N MET A 149 3.58 -11.80 4.15
CA MET A 149 3.08 -12.27 2.86
C MET A 149 1.57 -12.11 2.77
N GLU A 150 1.07 -12.11 1.57
CA GLU A 150 -0.35 -12.11 1.24
C GLU A 150 -0.60 -13.14 0.14
N SER A 151 -1.57 -14.02 0.31
CA SER A 151 -1.90 -15.03 -0.70
C SER A 151 -3.41 -15.24 -0.78
N ASN A 152 -3.98 -15.11 -1.98
CA ASN A 152 -5.34 -15.56 -2.23
C ASN A 152 -5.35 -17.09 -2.33
N VAL A 153 -6.11 -17.75 -1.45
CA VAL A 153 -6.23 -19.22 -1.41
C VAL A 153 -7.44 -19.74 -2.18
N VAL A 154 -8.20 -18.88 -2.85
CA VAL A 154 -9.39 -19.24 -3.62
C VAL A 154 -9.12 -19.16 -5.12
N ASN A 155 -9.02 -20.29 -5.78
CA ASN A 155 -8.86 -20.37 -7.24
C ASN A 155 -10.17 -20.02 -7.97
N ASN A 156 -10.07 -19.49 -9.18
CA ASN A 156 -11.21 -19.11 -10.03
C ASN A 156 -12.18 -18.15 -9.31
N ALA A 157 -11.66 -17.24 -8.51
CA ALA A 157 -12.50 -16.28 -7.80
C ALA A 157 -12.96 -15.15 -8.73
N TYR A 158 -12.07 -14.60 -9.53
CA TYR A 158 -12.37 -13.62 -10.57
C TYR A 158 -11.50 -13.85 -11.80
N GLY A 159 -11.92 -13.33 -12.92
CA GLY A 159 -11.21 -13.46 -14.19
C GLY A 159 -12.03 -12.90 -15.34
N TYR A 160 -11.59 -13.13 -16.54
CA TYR A 160 -12.27 -12.65 -17.75
C TYR A 160 -12.73 -13.82 -18.64
N ARG A 161 -13.54 -13.51 -19.66
CA ARG A 161 -13.90 -14.46 -20.71
C ARG A 161 -13.10 -14.18 -21.97
N ASP A 162 -12.43 -15.22 -22.48
CA ASP A 162 -11.73 -15.15 -23.75
C ASP A 162 -12.70 -15.05 -24.96
N SER A 163 -12.15 -14.90 -26.15
CA SER A 163 -12.92 -14.82 -27.40
C SER A 163 -13.79 -16.05 -27.69
N GLN A 164 -13.54 -17.16 -27.01
CA GLN A 164 -14.31 -18.40 -27.11
C GLN A 164 -15.34 -18.56 -25.97
N GLY A 165 -15.46 -17.52 -25.09
CA GLY A 165 -16.34 -17.54 -23.94
C GLY A 165 -15.83 -18.36 -22.75
N ARG A 166 -14.61 -18.89 -22.80
CA ARG A 166 -14.01 -19.64 -21.71
C ARG A 166 -13.54 -18.71 -20.61
N PHE A 167 -13.73 -19.11 -19.37
CA PHE A 167 -13.25 -18.33 -18.23
C PHE A 167 -11.74 -18.51 -18.03
N VAL A 168 -11.02 -17.40 -17.96
CA VAL A 168 -9.60 -17.34 -17.68
C VAL A 168 -9.42 -16.78 -16.26
N ASP A 169 -8.89 -17.60 -15.35
CA ASP A 169 -8.70 -17.23 -13.96
C ASP A 169 -7.59 -16.18 -13.82
N GLN A 170 -7.91 -15.06 -13.19
CA GLN A 170 -6.99 -13.97 -12.86
C GLN A 170 -6.80 -13.79 -11.34
N SER A 171 -7.34 -14.71 -10.53
CA SER A 171 -7.36 -14.57 -9.08
C SER A 171 -6.11 -15.10 -8.35
N LYS A 172 -5.13 -15.67 -9.08
CA LYS A 172 -3.82 -15.96 -8.51
C LYS A 172 -3.12 -14.65 -8.17
N ARG A 173 -2.86 -14.42 -6.89
CA ARG A 173 -2.18 -13.21 -6.40
C ARG A 173 -1.45 -13.50 -5.10
N ASN A 174 -0.12 -13.41 -5.12
CA ASN A 174 0.75 -13.63 -3.98
C ASN A 174 1.66 -12.40 -3.84
N GLY A 175 1.68 -11.84 -2.64
CA GLY A 175 2.52 -10.71 -2.30
C GLY A 175 3.48 -11.07 -1.17
N TYR A 176 4.66 -10.48 -1.20
CA TYR A 176 5.70 -10.63 -0.20
C TYR A 176 6.28 -9.27 0.13
N GLY A 177 6.60 -9.02 1.39
CA GLY A 177 7.18 -7.75 1.78
C GLY A 177 8.12 -7.88 2.97
N MET A 178 9.07 -6.97 3.03
CA MET A 178 9.99 -6.83 4.14
C MET A 178 10.28 -5.35 4.37
N THR A 179 10.37 -4.97 5.64
CA THR A 179 10.78 -3.62 6.05
C THR A 179 11.88 -3.68 7.10
N MET A 180 12.74 -2.67 7.09
CA MET A 180 13.75 -2.44 8.12
C MET A 180 13.73 -0.96 8.48
N SER A 181 13.90 -0.65 9.76
CA SER A 181 14.01 0.73 10.22
C SER A 181 15.05 0.88 11.31
N TRP A 182 15.76 1.98 11.24
CA TRP A 182 16.56 2.53 12.31
C TRP A 182 15.94 3.85 12.75
N ASN A 183 15.59 3.96 14.04
CA ASN A 183 14.99 5.16 14.60
C ASN A 183 15.58 5.44 15.97
N ASN A 184 16.48 6.40 16.07
CA ASN A 184 17.08 6.84 17.34
C ASN A 184 16.54 8.20 17.84
N SER A 185 15.45 8.70 17.26
CA SER A 185 14.89 10.01 17.63
C SER A 185 14.43 10.10 19.08
N ALA A 186 14.08 8.98 19.70
CA ALA A 186 13.71 8.94 21.12
C ALA A 186 14.94 9.18 22.04
N ALA A 187 16.13 8.73 21.63
CA ALA A 187 17.38 8.92 22.36
C ALA A 187 18.06 10.28 22.07
N ASP A 188 17.82 10.84 20.88
CA ASP A 188 18.32 12.15 20.44
C ASP A 188 17.21 12.94 19.76
N PRO A 189 16.34 13.64 20.52
CA PRO A 189 15.22 14.37 19.96
C PRO A 189 15.60 15.50 18.99
N ASP A 190 16.81 16.07 19.16
CA ASP A 190 17.26 17.23 18.37
C ASP A 190 17.95 16.83 17.06
N ASN A 191 18.65 15.70 17.04
CA ASN A 191 19.47 15.25 15.91
C ASN A 191 19.22 13.80 15.50
N GLY A 192 18.23 13.16 16.11
CA GLY A 192 17.89 11.79 15.80
C GLY A 192 17.57 11.58 14.32
N VAL A 193 17.91 10.39 13.85
CA VAL A 193 17.70 9.97 12.44
C VAL A 193 16.71 8.82 12.42
N VAL A 194 15.79 8.88 11.47
CA VAL A 194 14.96 7.74 11.08
C VAL A 194 15.35 7.34 9.67
N ALA A 195 15.79 6.11 9.48
CA ALA A 195 16.14 5.56 8.18
C ALA A 195 15.33 4.28 7.96
N ASN A 196 14.63 4.20 6.84
CA ASN A 196 13.75 3.09 6.51
C ASN A 196 14.10 2.50 5.16
N LEU A 197 13.99 1.17 5.08
CA LEU A 197 13.99 0.38 3.84
C LEU A 197 12.71 -0.42 3.81
N SER A 198 11.99 -0.38 2.70
CA SER A 198 10.84 -1.24 2.43
C SER A 198 10.98 -1.91 1.08
N THR A 199 10.56 -3.17 1.00
CA THR A 199 10.54 -3.94 -0.24
C THR A 199 9.25 -4.72 -0.36
N ALA A 200 8.74 -4.85 -1.59
CA ALA A 200 7.58 -5.67 -1.88
C ALA A 200 7.77 -6.40 -3.22
N TYR A 201 7.23 -7.60 -3.30
CA TYR A 201 7.23 -8.42 -4.52
C TYR A 201 5.84 -9.02 -4.74
N LEU A 202 5.34 -8.91 -5.96
CA LEU A 202 4.08 -9.49 -6.42
C LEU A 202 4.35 -10.62 -7.42
N ASP A 203 3.66 -11.75 -7.25
CA ASP A 203 3.50 -12.81 -8.24
C ASP A 203 2.00 -13.04 -8.47
N ALA A 204 1.47 -12.46 -9.55
CA ALA A 204 0.08 -12.54 -9.92
C ALA A 204 -0.12 -13.15 -11.31
N SER A 205 -1.38 -13.37 -11.69
CA SER A 205 -1.72 -13.81 -13.03
C SER A 205 -1.29 -12.78 -14.07
N GLY A 206 -0.37 -13.17 -14.97
CA GLY A 206 0.12 -12.31 -16.04
C GLY A 206 1.02 -11.14 -15.61
N GLU A 207 1.45 -11.08 -14.34
CA GLU A 207 2.19 -9.95 -13.80
C GLU A 207 3.15 -10.35 -12.68
N GLN A 208 4.34 -9.72 -12.65
CA GLN A 208 5.30 -9.80 -11.56
C GLN A 208 5.87 -8.41 -11.31
N ASP A 209 5.80 -7.95 -10.07
CA ASP A 209 6.28 -6.62 -9.70
C ASP A 209 7.26 -6.69 -8.54
N PHE A 210 8.21 -5.77 -8.54
CA PHE A 210 9.12 -5.55 -7.43
C PHE A 210 9.18 -4.06 -7.10
N THR A 211 9.14 -3.73 -5.83
CA THR A 211 9.32 -2.37 -5.33
C THR A 211 10.34 -2.34 -4.20
N ALA A 212 11.21 -1.35 -4.20
CA ALA A 212 12.08 -1.03 -3.09
C ALA A 212 12.06 0.47 -2.82
N GLY A 213 11.87 0.85 -1.57
CA GLY A 213 11.87 2.24 -1.12
C GLY A 213 12.82 2.46 0.03
N VAL A 214 13.53 3.57 -0.01
CA VAL A 214 14.36 4.06 1.11
C VAL A 214 14.00 5.50 1.42
N ASN A 215 13.91 5.84 2.70
CA ASN A 215 13.84 7.23 3.10
C ASN A 215 14.63 7.48 4.37
N VAL A 216 15.08 8.73 4.52
CA VAL A 216 15.78 9.21 5.70
C VAL A 216 15.09 10.48 6.17
N LEU A 217 14.71 10.48 7.46
CA LEU A 217 14.20 11.66 8.14
C LEU A 217 15.27 12.13 9.13
N TRP A 218 15.63 13.40 9.05
CA TRP A 218 16.55 14.03 9.97
C TRP A 218 16.02 15.39 10.36
N ARG A 219 15.84 15.57 11.66
CA ARG A 219 15.19 16.78 12.18
C ARG A 219 13.82 16.99 11.55
N ARG A 220 13.69 17.98 10.68
CA ARG A 220 12.45 18.38 9.99
C ARG A 220 12.47 18.05 8.51
N PHE A 221 13.50 17.38 8.04
CA PHE A 221 13.72 17.09 6.63
C PHE A 221 13.59 15.62 6.34
N GLU A 222 12.98 15.28 5.21
CA GLU A 222 12.91 13.95 4.65
C GLU A 222 13.44 13.95 3.23
N LEU A 223 14.20 12.92 2.90
CA LEU A 223 14.61 12.59 1.54
C LEU A 223 14.39 11.10 1.30
N GLY A 224 13.83 10.75 0.16
CA GLY A 224 13.58 9.36 -0.19
C GLY A 224 13.70 9.08 -1.68
N TYR A 225 13.83 7.77 -1.94
CA TYR A 225 13.88 7.22 -3.29
C TYR A 225 13.08 5.91 -3.33
N ILE A 226 12.28 5.74 -4.38
CA ILE A 226 11.49 4.55 -4.64
C ILE A 226 11.84 4.05 -6.04
N TYR A 227 12.13 2.77 -6.13
CA TYR A 227 12.29 2.02 -7.38
C TYR A 227 11.19 0.98 -7.48
N ALA A 228 10.56 0.88 -8.64
CA ALA A 228 9.64 -0.21 -8.96
C ALA A 228 9.97 -0.79 -10.33
N HIS A 229 9.84 -2.11 -10.46
CA HIS A 229 9.96 -2.85 -11.69
C HIS A 229 8.70 -3.66 -11.91
N ASN A 230 8.06 -3.52 -13.07
CA ASN A 230 6.87 -4.25 -13.45
C ASN A 230 7.16 -5.12 -14.66
N ASN A 231 6.76 -6.39 -14.60
CA ASN A 231 6.80 -7.33 -15.71
C ASN A 231 5.38 -7.79 -16.01
N ILE A 232 4.75 -7.16 -17.00
CA ILE A 232 3.39 -7.46 -17.44
C ILE A 232 3.46 -8.39 -18.65
N LYS A 233 3.02 -9.64 -18.47
CA LYS A 233 3.14 -10.70 -19.48
C LYS A 233 1.97 -10.78 -20.42
N GLU A 234 0.79 -10.38 -19.96
CA GLU A 234 -0.47 -10.45 -20.71
C GLU A 234 -1.20 -9.11 -20.64
N PHE A 235 -1.67 -8.63 -21.79
CA PHE A 235 -2.41 -7.39 -21.88
C PHE A 235 -3.36 -7.42 -23.09
N ASN A 236 -4.64 -7.11 -22.86
CA ASN A 236 -5.60 -6.95 -23.94
C ASN A 236 -5.55 -5.52 -24.48
N THR A 237 -4.69 -5.29 -25.46
CA THR A 237 -4.49 -3.97 -26.07
C THR A 237 -5.75 -3.41 -26.77
N ALA A 238 -6.69 -4.26 -27.16
CA ALA A 238 -7.96 -3.84 -27.78
C ALA A 238 -8.97 -3.27 -26.76
N GLY A 239 -8.80 -3.58 -25.48
CA GLY A 239 -9.69 -3.15 -24.38
C GLY A 239 -9.37 -1.78 -23.80
N ILE A 240 -8.26 -1.17 -24.17
CA ILE A 240 -7.81 0.09 -23.58
C ILE A 240 -7.57 1.13 -24.67
N ALA A 241 -8.25 2.28 -24.54
CA ALA A 241 -7.81 3.49 -25.21
C ALA A 241 -6.55 3.99 -24.51
N ALA A 242 -5.48 4.27 -25.25
CA ALA A 242 -4.30 4.90 -24.71
C ALA A 242 -4.69 6.22 -24.03
N ASP A 243 -4.47 6.30 -22.71
CA ASP A 243 -4.79 7.47 -21.90
C ASP A 243 -3.49 7.93 -21.21
N ILE A 244 -3.31 9.25 -21.12
CA ILE A 244 -2.19 9.85 -20.38
C ILE A 244 -2.25 9.52 -18.88
N HIS A 245 -3.44 9.16 -18.35
CA HIS A 245 -3.61 8.76 -16.95
C HIS A 245 -3.26 7.29 -16.71
N ASN A 246 -3.29 6.48 -17.76
CA ASN A 246 -2.92 5.06 -17.73
C ASN A 246 -1.93 4.78 -18.87
N PRO A 247 -0.65 5.03 -18.66
CA PRO A 247 0.33 4.93 -19.73
C PRO A 247 0.65 3.49 -20.15
N LEU A 248 0.39 2.48 -19.29
CA LEU A 248 0.66 1.08 -19.64
C LEU A 248 -0.47 0.53 -20.52
N SER A 249 -0.16 0.18 -21.75
CA SER A 249 -1.11 -0.27 -22.76
C SER A 249 -0.70 -1.55 -23.50
N GLU A 250 0.46 -2.11 -23.15
CA GLU A 250 1.00 -3.32 -23.79
C GLU A 250 1.80 -4.17 -22.81
N PRO A 251 1.96 -5.49 -23.07
CA PRO A 251 2.87 -6.33 -22.28
C PRO A 251 4.30 -5.82 -22.35
N GLY A 252 5.05 -6.02 -21.28
CA GLY A 252 6.46 -5.65 -21.25
C GLY A 252 7.02 -5.43 -19.87
N ASN A 253 8.25 -4.93 -19.85
CA ASN A 253 8.95 -4.53 -18.63
C ASN A 253 8.97 -3.01 -18.52
N TYR A 254 8.69 -2.52 -17.32
CA TYR A 254 8.62 -1.11 -17.00
C TYR A 254 9.36 -0.83 -15.71
N ASP A 255 10.09 0.27 -15.67
CA ASP A 255 10.80 0.74 -14.49
C ASP A 255 10.26 2.10 -14.04
N ILE A 256 10.13 2.29 -12.72
CA ILE A 256 9.71 3.54 -12.13
C ILE A 256 10.77 4.00 -11.14
N HIS A 257 11.19 5.26 -11.27
CA HIS A 257 12.12 5.92 -10.39
C HIS A 257 11.45 7.15 -9.78
N THR A 258 11.31 7.18 -8.47
CA THR A 258 10.71 8.33 -7.76
C THR A 258 11.68 8.88 -6.74
N VAL A 259 11.99 10.17 -6.84
CA VAL A 259 12.71 10.91 -5.80
C VAL A 259 11.72 11.86 -5.14
N HIS A 260 11.74 11.90 -3.82
CA HIS A 260 10.88 12.80 -3.05
C HIS A 260 11.64 13.46 -1.90
N ALA A 261 11.20 14.65 -1.54
CA ALA A 261 11.70 15.37 -0.38
C ALA A 261 10.56 16.09 0.31
N SER A 262 10.62 16.22 1.62
CA SER A 262 9.65 17.00 2.38
C SER A 262 10.28 17.71 3.56
N TYR A 263 9.60 18.77 4.03
CA TYR A 263 10.05 19.61 5.14
C TYR A 263 8.90 20.01 6.05
N GLN A 264 9.12 19.93 7.36
CA GLN A 264 8.16 20.34 8.37
C GLN A 264 8.50 21.74 8.89
N ILE A 265 7.53 22.64 8.88
CA ILE A 265 7.57 23.95 9.55
C ILE A 265 6.63 23.86 10.75
N PRO A 266 7.14 23.76 11.99
CA PRO A 266 6.29 23.63 13.17
C PRO A 266 5.76 24.97 13.62
N ASP A 267 4.71 24.91 14.45
CA ASP A 267 4.17 26.04 15.23
C ASP A 267 3.93 27.31 14.40
N ILE A 268 3.42 27.13 13.16
CA ILE A 268 3.14 28.26 12.28
C ILE A 268 2.11 29.20 12.94
N MET A 269 2.19 30.48 12.60
CA MET A 269 1.36 31.54 13.19
C MET A 269 1.49 31.64 14.73
N ASN A 270 2.60 31.15 15.31
CA ASN A 270 2.83 31.04 16.76
C ASN A 270 1.78 30.21 17.49
N MET A 271 1.14 29.27 16.80
CA MET A 271 0.20 28.33 17.36
C MET A 271 0.90 27.00 17.63
N LYS A 272 1.04 26.62 18.90
CA LYS A 272 1.64 25.35 19.30
C LYS A 272 0.92 24.19 18.63
N ASN A 273 1.69 23.20 18.12
CA ASN A 273 1.19 22.02 17.44
C ASN A 273 0.48 22.29 16.08
N PHE A 274 0.49 23.52 15.57
CA PHE A 274 0.00 23.82 14.22
C PHE A 274 1.17 23.80 13.25
N ASN A 275 1.24 22.78 12.38
CA ASN A 275 2.38 22.52 11.54
C ASN A 275 2.03 22.62 10.06
N LEU A 276 2.97 23.13 9.27
CA LEU A 276 2.93 23.09 7.81
C LEU A 276 3.97 22.07 7.31
N TYR A 277 3.53 21.16 6.46
CA TYR A 277 4.37 20.19 5.78
C TYR A 277 4.40 20.51 4.30
N LEU A 278 5.61 20.68 3.77
CA LEU A 278 5.85 20.91 2.35
C LEU A 278 6.52 19.68 1.77
N GLY A 279 6.00 19.15 0.68
CA GLY A 279 6.57 17.99 -0.02
C GLY A 279 6.65 18.23 -1.52
N ALA A 280 7.64 17.64 -2.16
CA ALA A 280 7.80 17.63 -3.60
C ALA A 280 8.32 16.25 -4.06
N TYR A 281 7.96 15.86 -5.27
CA TYR A 281 8.45 14.63 -5.90
C TYR A 281 8.62 14.78 -7.40
N VAL A 282 9.49 13.95 -7.95
CA VAL A 282 9.61 13.65 -9.38
C VAL A 282 9.59 12.13 -9.54
N SER A 283 8.76 11.64 -10.44
CA SER A 283 8.63 10.23 -10.76
C SER A 283 8.72 10.03 -12.26
N LEU A 284 9.56 9.08 -12.68
CA LEU A 284 9.80 8.72 -14.08
C LEU A 284 9.39 7.26 -14.27
N LEU A 285 8.51 7.00 -15.22
CA LEU A 285 8.13 5.68 -15.71
C LEU A 285 8.78 5.47 -17.07
N GLU A 286 9.55 4.42 -17.22
CA GLU A 286 10.28 4.06 -18.44
C GLU A 286 9.86 2.68 -18.93
N ALA A 287 9.61 2.56 -20.23
CA ALA A 287 9.44 1.28 -20.89
C ALA A 287 10.81 0.70 -21.27
N ASN A 288 11.03 -0.59 -21.02
CA ASN A 288 12.26 -1.28 -21.38
C ASN A 288 12.19 -1.92 -22.76
N ALA A 289 13.32 -1.91 -23.48
CA ALA A 289 13.51 -2.49 -24.81
C ALA A 289 12.53 -1.93 -25.86
N ASP A 290 11.77 -2.80 -26.53
CA ASP A 290 10.87 -2.42 -27.62
C ASP A 290 9.47 -2.00 -27.16
N ASN A 291 9.23 -1.99 -25.83
CA ASN A 291 7.94 -1.63 -25.28
C ASN A 291 7.73 -0.11 -25.32
N LYS A 292 6.48 0.29 -25.38
CA LYS A 292 6.08 1.69 -25.39
C LYS A 292 5.04 1.96 -24.34
N ILE A 293 5.00 3.16 -23.86
CA ILE A 293 3.91 3.71 -23.09
C ILE A 293 3.09 4.67 -23.98
N ALA A 294 1.90 5.08 -23.51
CA ALA A 294 0.95 5.84 -24.32
C ALA A 294 1.53 7.09 -25.00
N ASN A 295 2.53 7.74 -24.39
CA ASN A 295 3.11 9.00 -24.86
C ASN A 295 4.56 8.88 -25.35
N GLY A 296 5.04 7.68 -25.67
CA GLY A 296 6.40 7.42 -26.15
C GLY A 296 7.12 6.37 -25.30
N ASP A 297 8.40 6.60 -24.98
CA ASP A 297 9.23 5.62 -24.26
C ASP A 297 9.26 5.88 -22.74
N ASN A 298 8.79 7.04 -22.29
CA ASN A 298 8.73 7.41 -20.88
C ASN A 298 7.55 8.32 -20.55
N ASP A 299 7.17 8.33 -19.26
CA ASP A 299 6.22 9.29 -18.69
C ASP A 299 6.85 9.91 -17.43
N GLN A 300 6.71 11.22 -17.29
CA GLN A 300 7.26 11.96 -16.16
C GLN A 300 6.15 12.67 -15.38
N ARG A 301 6.12 12.42 -14.08
CA ARG A 301 5.21 13.09 -13.15
C ARG A 301 5.99 13.82 -12.07
N TYR A 302 5.50 14.98 -11.72
CA TYR A 302 6.05 15.76 -10.62
C TYR A 302 4.93 16.51 -9.91
N GLY A 303 5.14 16.80 -8.66
CA GLY A 303 4.16 17.52 -7.88
C GLY A 303 4.73 18.11 -6.61
N MET A 304 3.96 19.03 -6.06
CA MET A 304 4.22 19.65 -4.77
C MET A 304 2.96 19.60 -3.92
N ARG A 305 3.14 19.48 -2.61
CA ARG A 305 2.02 19.50 -1.66
C ARG A 305 2.35 20.35 -0.45
N ALA A 306 1.37 21.14 -0.02
CA ALA A 306 1.36 21.83 1.27
C ALA A 306 0.25 21.22 2.12
N ARG A 307 0.57 20.76 3.33
CA ARG A 307 -0.38 20.14 4.24
C ARG A 307 -0.33 20.82 5.61
N PHE A 308 -1.46 21.32 6.06
CA PHE A 308 -1.62 21.87 7.39
C PHE A 308 -2.16 20.78 8.33
N LYS A 309 -1.51 20.62 9.48
CA LYS A 309 -1.98 19.72 10.55
C LYS A 309 -1.98 20.44 11.88
N TYR A 310 -3.07 20.35 12.61
CA TYR A 310 -3.20 20.80 13.97
C TYR A 310 -3.43 19.62 14.90
N PHE A 311 -2.59 19.49 15.91
CA PHE A 311 -2.69 18.42 16.91
C PHE A 311 -3.23 19.00 18.22
N PHE A 312 -4.38 18.50 18.66
CA PHE A 312 -5.07 18.93 19.87
C PHE A 312 -4.50 18.29 21.14
#